data_943c7f90329f058cdfdd1e1686461ce1
#
_entry.id   943c7f90329f058cdfdd1e1686461ce1
#
_cell.length_a   1.000
_cell.length_b   1.000
_cell.length_c   1.000
_cell.angle_alpha   90.00
_cell.angle_beta   90.00
_cell.angle_gamma   90.00
#
_symmetry.space_group_name_H-M   'P 1'
#
loop_
_entity.id
_entity.type
_entity.pdbx_description
1 polymer ?
#
loop_
_entity_poly.entity_id
_entity_poly.type
_entity_poly.pdbx_seq_one_letter_code
_entity_poly.pdbx_strand_id
1 'polypeptide(L)'
;MNATDFRTCPVTARRIHRPAETLVKANAVVAVVSLLIGAIAAVLLVLTRWQAVHLLPAEWFYRILGVHGMSMLIFFIIFYEMAVLIFASTALINARIAAPRLGWAAFALMLGGATLVEVIMWAGKADVLFTSYVPLKADPLYYLGIILFAVGALLVCGIFFANLVVARRERTYTGSLPLVVYGAEDTIIPAGQSE
;
A
#
# COMPACT_ATOMS: atom_id res chain seq x y z
N MET A 1 29.59 -3.65 -1.81
CA MET A 1 28.55 -2.69 -2.25
C MET A 1 28.87 -2.28 -3.66
N ASN A 2 28.12 -2.72 -4.67
CA ASN A 2 28.42 -2.38 -6.05
C ASN A 2 27.98 -0.93 -6.32
N ALA A 3 28.89 -0.09 -6.77
CA ALA A 3 28.60 1.30 -7.16
C ALA A 3 27.52 1.40 -8.27
N THR A 4 27.29 0.30 -8.99
CA THR A 4 26.32 0.15 -10.07
C THR A 4 24.85 0.15 -9.62
N ASP A 5 24.58 -0.09 -8.34
CA ASP A 5 23.20 -0.19 -7.82
C ASP A 5 22.56 1.17 -7.53
N PHE A 6 23.33 2.25 -7.64
CA PHE A 6 22.86 3.61 -7.46
C PHE A 6 22.83 4.38 -8.78
N ARG A 7 21.85 5.23 -8.94
CA ARG A 7 21.82 6.28 -9.96
C ARG A 7 21.70 7.65 -9.31
N THR A 8 22.22 8.67 -9.96
CA THR A 8 22.01 10.07 -9.56
C THR A 8 20.79 10.61 -10.26
N CYS A 9 19.86 11.21 -9.51
CA CYS A 9 18.70 11.89 -10.06
C CYS A 9 19.16 13.17 -10.78
N PRO A 10 18.81 13.40 -12.07
CA PRO A 10 19.28 14.56 -12.80
C PRO A 10 18.66 15.88 -12.27
N VAL A 11 17.51 15.80 -11.60
CA VAL A 11 16.79 16.97 -11.07
C VAL A 11 17.24 17.34 -9.66
N THR A 12 17.40 16.34 -8.77
CA THR A 12 17.67 16.59 -7.35
C THR A 12 19.11 16.30 -6.93
N ALA A 13 19.95 15.81 -7.86
CA ALA A 13 21.32 15.33 -7.62
C ALA A 13 21.44 14.26 -6.51
N ARG A 14 20.32 13.68 -6.02
CA ARG A 14 20.32 12.65 -4.99
C ARG A 14 20.73 11.29 -5.55
N ARG A 15 21.39 10.51 -4.73
CA ARG A 15 21.71 9.10 -5.04
C ARG A 15 20.50 8.23 -4.73
N ILE A 16 19.97 7.55 -5.74
CA ILE A 16 18.79 6.69 -5.63
C ILE A 16 19.21 5.24 -5.84
N HIS A 17 18.89 4.39 -4.88
CA HIS A 17 19.13 2.95 -4.98
C HIS A 17 18.11 2.32 -5.93
N ARG A 18 18.57 1.76 -7.06
CA ARG A 18 17.69 1.23 -8.14
C ARG A 18 16.69 0.16 -7.66
N PRO A 19 17.07 -0.84 -6.81
CA PRO A 19 16.10 -1.81 -6.30
C PRO A 19 15.01 -1.18 -5.45
N ALA A 20 15.32 -0.13 -4.67
CA ALA A 20 14.30 0.61 -3.93
C ALA A 20 13.38 1.40 -4.86
N GLU A 21 13.93 2.07 -5.86
CA GLU A 21 13.16 2.83 -6.85
C GLU A 21 12.14 1.96 -7.59
N THR A 22 12.54 0.76 -8.05
CA THR A 22 11.62 -0.14 -8.74
C THR A 22 10.49 -0.62 -7.84
N LEU A 23 10.78 -0.88 -6.56
CA LEU A 23 9.78 -1.29 -5.59
C LEU A 23 8.81 -0.15 -5.24
N VAL A 24 9.31 1.09 -5.10
CA VAL A 24 8.48 2.29 -4.94
C VAL A 24 7.53 2.45 -6.12
N LYS A 25 8.05 2.35 -7.35
CA LYS A 25 7.23 2.45 -8.56
C LYS A 25 6.17 1.35 -8.65
N ALA A 26 6.52 0.11 -8.31
CA ALA A 26 5.59 -1.01 -8.32
C ALA A 26 4.41 -0.76 -7.37
N ASN A 27 4.69 -0.37 -6.12
CA ASN A 27 3.64 -0.04 -5.15
C ASN A 27 2.80 1.16 -5.62
N ALA A 28 3.42 2.23 -6.13
CA ALA A 28 2.71 3.42 -6.62
C ALA A 28 1.79 3.09 -7.81
N VAL A 29 2.23 2.24 -8.74
CA VAL A 29 1.39 1.81 -9.88
C VAL A 29 0.17 1.03 -9.39
N VAL A 30 0.34 0.07 -8.47
CA VAL A 30 -0.80 -0.68 -7.92
C VAL A 30 -1.73 0.24 -7.15
N ALA A 31 -1.21 1.20 -6.37
CA ALA A 31 -2.02 2.21 -5.70
C ALA A 31 -2.91 2.98 -6.69
N VAL A 32 -2.33 3.50 -7.79
CA VAL A 32 -3.09 4.24 -8.81
C VAL A 32 -4.13 3.36 -9.50
N VAL A 33 -3.82 2.10 -9.78
CA VAL A 33 -4.78 1.14 -10.35
C VAL A 33 -5.94 0.90 -9.38
N SER A 34 -5.66 0.70 -8.10
CA SER A 34 -6.70 0.55 -7.08
C SER A 34 -7.57 1.80 -6.95
N LEU A 35 -6.96 2.99 -6.99
CA LEU A 35 -7.67 4.26 -7.01
C LEU A 35 -8.62 4.35 -8.22
N LEU A 36 -8.16 3.94 -9.41
CA LEU A 36 -8.97 3.96 -10.63
C LEU A 36 -10.17 3.00 -10.52
N ILE A 37 -9.96 1.78 -10.03
CA ILE A 37 -11.04 0.80 -9.80
C ILE A 37 -12.08 1.41 -8.84
N GLY A 38 -11.62 1.95 -7.72
CA GLY A 38 -12.51 2.57 -6.73
C GLY A 38 -13.23 3.80 -7.28
N ALA A 39 -12.60 4.63 -8.10
CA ALA A 39 -13.21 5.80 -8.73
C ALA A 39 -14.31 5.41 -9.73
N ILE A 40 -14.06 4.39 -10.57
CA ILE A 40 -15.08 3.85 -11.48
C ILE A 40 -16.28 3.31 -10.67
N ALA A 41 -16.00 2.55 -9.61
CA ALA A 41 -17.04 2.05 -8.72
C ALA A 41 -17.85 3.19 -8.08
N ALA A 42 -17.21 4.29 -7.66
CA ALA A 42 -17.91 5.48 -7.13
C ALA A 42 -18.89 6.08 -8.15
N VAL A 43 -18.48 6.21 -9.40
CA VAL A 43 -19.37 6.73 -10.46
C VAL A 43 -20.59 5.83 -10.65
N LEU A 44 -20.37 4.50 -10.69
CA LEU A 44 -21.49 3.53 -10.79
C LEU A 44 -22.46 3.64 -9.60
N LEU A 45 -21.93 3.84 -8.39
CA LEU A 45 -22.76 4.03 -7.18
C LEU A 45 -23.58 5.31 -7.25
N VAL A 46 -23.00 6.43 -7.69
CA VAL A 46 -23.71 7.70 -7.84
C VAL A 46 -24.83 7.58 -8.88
N LEU A 47 -24.56 7.01 -10.04
CA LEU A 47 -25.55 6.79 -11.09
C LEU A 47 -26.67 5.84 -10.65
N THR A 48 -26.37 4.87 -9.79
CA THR A 48 -27.37 3.97 -9.23
C THR A 48 -28.28 4.66 -8.22
N ARG A 49 -27.73 5.57 -7.41
CA ARG A 49 -28.50 6.34 -6.42
C ARG A 49 -29.32 7.47 -7.02
N TRP A 50 -28.97 7.89 -8.22
CA TRP A 50 -29.71 8.93 -8.92
C TRP A 50 -31.04 8.37 -9.43
N GLN A 51 -32.15 8.87 -8.88
CA GLN A 51 -33.50 8.35 -9.14
C GLN A 51 -33.90 8.31 -10.62
N ALA A 52 -33.42 9.25 -11.43
CA ALA A 52 -33.71 9.29 -12.86
C ALA A 52 -32.97 8.23 -13.68
N VAL A 53 -31.86 7.66 -13.17
CA VAL A 53 -31.02 6.69 -13.88
C VAL A 53 -31.20 5.29 -13.31
N HIS A 54 -31.07 5.15 -11.98
CA HIS A 54 -31.21 3.89 -11.23
C HIS A 54 -30.49 2.71 -11.92
N LEU A 55 -29.17 2.85 -12.17
CA LEU A 55 -28.40 2.03 -13.10
C LEU A 55 -28.34 0.55 -12.72
N LEU A 56 -28.17 0.22 -11.42
CA LEU A 56 -27.88 -1.12 -10.96
C LEU A 56 -28.93 -1.62 -9.95
N PRO A 57 -29.28 -2.92 -9.95
CA PRO A 57 -30.12 -3.52 -8.92
C PRO A 57 -29.38 -3.54 -7.57
N ALA A 58 -30.15 -3.70 -6.47
CA ALA A 58 -29.63 -3.59 -5.11
C ALA A 58 -28.45 -4.53 -4.80
N GLU A 59 -28.49 -5.75 -5.30
CA GLU A 59 -27.40 -6.73 -5.13
C GLU A 59 -26.06 -6.18 -5.67
N TRP A 60 -26.06 -5.66 -6.88
CA TRP A 60 -24.87 -5.09 -7.52
C TRP A 60 -24.45 -3.78 -6.83
N PHE A 61 -25.39 -2.99 -6.33
CA PHE A 61 -25.08 -1.78 -5.57
C PHE A 61 -24.22 -2.09 -4.36
N TYR A 62 -24.61 -3.07 -3.52
CA TYR A 62 -23.84 -3.43 -2.32
C TYR A 62 -22.49 -4.07 -2.65
N ARG A 63 -22.42 -4.88 -3.69
CA ARG A 63 -21.16 -5.46 -4.18
C ARG A 63 -20.18 -4.37 -4.61
N ILE A 64 -20.62 -3.44 -5.45
CA ILE A 64 -19.77 -2.33 -5.93
C ILE A 64 -19.43 -1.37 -4.79
N LEU A 65 -20.31 -1.19 -3.81
CA LEU A 65 -20.00 -0.41 -2.61
C LEU A 65 -18.85 -1.04 -1.81
N GLY A 66 -18.84 -2.36 -1.67
CA GLY A 66 -17.72 -3.09 -1.06
C GLY A 66 -16.41 -2.92 -1.85
N VAL A 67 -16.44 -3.14 -3.17
CA VAL A 67 -15.29 -2.94 -4.07
C VAL A 67 -14.77 -1.51 -3.98
N HIS A 68 -15.66 -0.50 -4.03
CA HIS A 68 -15.27 0.90 -3.87
C HIS A 68 -14.53 1.13 -2.55
N GLY A 69 -15.09 0.66 -1.44
CA GLY A 69 -14.49 0.82 -0.12
C GLY A 69 -13.13 0.14 0.00
N MET A 70 -13.00 -1.12 -0.43
CA MET A 70 -11.74 -1.85 -0.38
C MET A 70 -10.67 -1.22 -1.26
N SER A 71 -11.02 -0.89 -2.51
CA SER A 71 -10.05 -0.33 -3.46
C SER A 71 -9.56 1.05 -3.05
N MET A 72 -10.47 1.95 -2.55
CA MET A 72 -10.12 3.34 -2.21
C MET A 72 -9.49 3.48 -0.82
N LEU A 73 -10.08 2.83 0.20
CA LEU A 73 -9.70 3.05 1.59
C LEU A 73 -8.59 2.10 2.06
N ILE A 74 -8.52 0.91 1.49
CA ILE A 74 -7.53 -0.09 1.93
C ILE A 74 -6.40 -0.20 0.91
N PHE A 75 -6.69 -0.64 -0.32
CA PHE A 75 -5.60 -0.96 -1.25
C PHE A 75 -4.87 0.28 -1.75
N PHE A 76 -5.59 1.31 -2.21
CA PHE A 76 -4.94 2.55 -2.66
C PHE A 76 -4.09 3.17 -1.56
N ILE A 77 -4.67 3.41 -0.37
CA ILE A 77 -3.98 4.12 0.70
C ILE A 77 -2.74 3.32 1.14
N ILE A 78 -2.90 2.02 1.44
CA ILE A 78 -1.79 1.22 1.96
C ILE A 78 -0.69 1.00 0.92
N PHE A 79 -0.99 0.69 -0.35
CA PHE A 79 0.05 0.60 -1.37
C PHE A 79 0.79 1.93 -1.58
N TYR A 80 0.08 3.05 -1.55
CA TYR A 80 0.69 4.36 -1.63
C TYR A 80 1.59 4.65 -0.43
N GLU A 81 1.13 4.33 0.77
CA GLU A 81 1.89 4.47 2.01
C GLU A 81 3.15 3.60 2.00
N MET A 82 3.08 2.35 1.55
CA MET A 82 4.26 1.48 1.40
C MET A 82 5.28 2.07 0.41
N ALA A 83 4.83 2.68 -0.67
CA ALA A 83 5.71 3.41 -1.59
C ALA A 83 6.41 4.58 -0.88
N VAL A 84 5.66 5.37 -0.09
CA VAL A 84 6.20 6.51 0.68
C VAL A 84 7.19 6.05 1.75
N LEU A 85 6.89 4.97 2.50
CA LEU A 85 7.78 4.41 3.52
C LEU A 85 9.13 3.99 2.93
N ILE A 86 9.11 3.26 1.80
CA ILE A 86 10.34 2.83 1.13
C ILE A 86 11.10 4.04 0.59
N PHE A 87 10.41 5.01 -0.02
CA PHE A 87 11.02 6.24 -0.53
C PHE A 87 11.66 7.06 0.60
N ALA A 88 10.95 7.29 1.69
CA ALA A 88 11.42 8.07 2.83
C ALA A 88 12.65 7.44 3.49
N SER A 89 12.63 6.11 3.68
CA SER A 89 13.73 5.38 4.35
C SER A 89 14.92 5.07 3.43
N THR A 90 14.84 5.39 2.15
CA THR A 90 15.95 5.14 1.21
C THR A 90 16.37 6.40 0.46
N ALA A 91 15.53 6.95 -0.41
CA ALA A 91 15.90 8.06 -1.30
C ALA A 91 16.16 9.37 -0.54
N LEU A 92 15.38 9.67 0.51
CA LEU A 92 15.54 10.91 1.26
C LEU A 92 16.80 10.94 2.12
N ILE A 93 17.28 9.79 2.58
CA ILE A 93 18.45 9.66 3.44
C ILE A 93 19.66 9.03 2.72
N ASN A 94 19.60 8.95 1.38
CA ASN A 94 20.64 8.38 0.52
C ASN A 94 21.06 6.95 0.91
N ALA A 95 20.17 6.19 1.53
CA ALA A 95 20.40 4.82 1.97
C ALA A 95 20.00 3.79 0.89
N ARG A 96 20.59 2.60 1.00
CA ARG A 96 20.10 1.44 0.25
C ARG A 96 18.94 0.76 0.97
N ILE A 97 18.12 0.03 0.25
CA ILE A 97 17.14 -0.87 0.86
C ILE A 97 17.86 -2.04 1.55
N ALA A 98 17.49 -2.34 2.79
CA ALA A 98 18.15 -3.36 3.62
C ALA A 98 17.98 -4.77 3.05
N ALA A 99 16.79 -5.11 2.56
CA ALA A 99 16.43 -6.44 2.12
C ALA A 99 15.56 -6.40 0.84
N PRO A 100 16.15 -6.18 -0.35
CA PRO A 100 15.38 -6.01 -1.59
C PRO A 100 14.56 -7.23 -1.97
N ARG A 101 15.07 -8.46 -1.72
CA ARG A 101 14.33 -9.70 -1.99
C ARG A 101 13.10 -9.83 -1.09
N LEU A 102 13.22 -9.49 0.20
CA LEU A 102 12.11 -9.47 1.14
C LEU A 102 11.09 -8.38 0.75
N GLY A 103 11.53 -7.23 0.25
CA GLY A 103 10.66 -6.19 -0.28
C GLY A 103 9.79 -6.68 -1.44
N TRP A 104 10.36 -7.44 -2.38
CA TRP A 104 9.59 -8.04 -3.46
C TRP A 104 8.66 -9.17 -2.99
N ALA A 105 9.06 -9.97 -2.00
CA ALA A 105 8.18 -10.97 -1.39
C ALA A 105 6.99 -10.30 -0.68
N ALA A 106 7.24 -9.23 0.07
CA ALA A 106 6.21 -8.43 0.72
C ALA A 106 5.22 -7.84 -0.31
N PHE A 107 5.74 -7.24 -1.38
CA PHE A 107 4.92 -6.72 -2.49
C PHE A 107 4.07 -7.83 -3.15
N ALA A 108 4.65 -9.00 -3.40
CA ALA A 108 3.92 -10.14 -3.98
C ALA A 108 2.80 -10.66 -3.07
N LEU A 109 3.03 -10.69 -1.74
CA LEU A 109 2.00 -11.04 -0.76
C LEU A 109 0.87 -10.00 -0.75
N MET A 110 1.19 -8.72 -0.75
CA MET A 110 0.20 -7.65 -0.81
C MET A 110 -0.61 -7.69 -2.10
N LEU A 111 0.06 -7.81 -3.25
CA LEU A 111 -0.59 -7.85 -4.55
C LEU A 111 -1.48 -9.09 -4.70
N GLY A 112 -0.95 -10.26 -4.32
CA GLY A 112 -1.71 -11.51 -4.37
C GLY A 112 -2.91 -11.48 -3.42
N GLY A 113 -2.73 -10.96 -2.21
CA GLY A 113 -3.81 -10.78 -1.23
C GLY A 113 -4.90 -9.83 -1.73
N ALA A 114 -4.53 -8.66 -2.24
CA ALA A 114 -5.46 -7.67 -2.79
C ALA A 114 -6.22 -8.24 -4.00
N THR A 115 -5.51 -8.91 -4.93
CA THR A 115 -6.13 -9.54 -6.11
C THR A 115 -7.12 -10.63 -5.69
N LEU A 116 -6.78 -11.46 -4.71
CA LEU A 116 -7.66 -12.50 -4.20
C LEU A 116 -8.95 -11.90 -3.60
N VAL A 117 -8.83 -10.85 -2.78
CA VAL A 117 -9.97 -10.13 -2.21
C VAL A 117 -10.87 -9.57 -3.31
N GLU A 118 -10.31 -8.87 -4.29
CA GLU A 118 -11.06 -8.29 -5.41
C GLU A 118 -11.81 -9.37 -6.20
N VAL A 119 -11.13 -10.46 -6.56
CA VAL A 119 -11.75 -11.58 -7.31
C VAL A 119 -12.94 -12.17 -6.55
N ILE A 120 -12.82 -12.39 -5.25
CA ILE A 120 -13.89 -12.96 -4.41
C ILE A 120 -15.06 -11.97 -4.28
N MET A 121 -14.78 -10.67 -4.15
CA MET A 121 -15.81 -9.62 -4.11
C MET A 121 -16.57 -9.54 -5.44
N TRP A 122 -15.87 -9.47 -6.57
CA TRP A 122 -16.49 -9.45 -7.89
C TRP A 122 -17.30 -10.72 -8.18
N ALA A 123 -16.90 -11.87 -7.63
CA ALA A 123 -17.68 -13.10 -7.71
C ALA A 123 -18.95 -13.13 -6.83
N GLY A 124 -19.21 -12.06 -6.05
CA GLY A 124 -20.39 -11.97 -5.16
C GLY A 124 -20.29 -12.87 -3.93
N LYS A 125 -19.09 -13.23 -3.51
CA LYS A 125 -18.84 -14.12 -2.36
C LYS A 125 -18.38 -13.37 -1.11
N ALA A 126 -18.31 -12.03 -1.17
CA ALA A 126 -17.86 -11.18 -0.08
C ALA A 126 -18.61 -9.84 -0.06
N ASP A 127 -19.94 -9.86 0.00
CA ASP A 127 -20.75 -8.63 0.12
C ASP A 127 -20.82 -8.18 1.59
N VAL A 128 -19.64 -8.02 2.22
CA VAL A 128 -19.45 -7.72 3.66
C VAL A 128 -19.01 -6.28 3.92
N LEU A 129 -19.00 -5.43 2.91
CA LEU A 129 -18.40 -4.10 2.93
C LEU A 129 -16.89 -4.15 3.31
N PHE A 130 -16.20 -3.02 3.26
CA PHE A 130 -14.78 -2.97 3.63
C PHE A 130 -14.54 -3.19 5.14
N THR A 131 -15.54 -2.99 5.97
CA THR A 131 -15.47 -3.15 7.44
C THR A 131 -15.63 -4.59 7.91
N SER A 132 -16.20 -5.47 7.08
CA SER A 132 -16.38 -6.92 7.35
C SER A 132 -17.05 -7.24 8.68
N TYR A 133 -17.99 -6.40 9.15
CA TYR A 133 -18.66 -6.58 10.43
C TYR A 133 -19.68 -7.73 10.44
N VAL A 134 -19.71 -8.43 11.56
CA VAL A 134 -20.77 -9.41 11.91
C VAL A 134 -22.13 -8.71 11.90
N PRO A 135 -23.20 -9.32 11.37
CA PRO A 135 -23.37 -10.74 11.03
C PRO A 135 -23.02 -11.12 9.59
N LEU A 136 -22.49 -10.20 8.80
CA LEU A 136 -22.13 -10.46 7.41
C LEU A 136 -21.00 -11.49 7.33
N LYS A 137 -21.07 -12.39 6.36
CA LYS A 137 -20.07 -13.45 6.16
C LYS A 137 -19.55 -13.41 4.74
N ALA A 138 -18.24 -13.57 4.59
CA ALA A 138 -17.56 -13.73 3.31
C ALA A 138 -17.03 -15.15 3.14
N ASP A 139 -16.66 -15.49 1.92
CA ASP A 139 -15.90 -16.70 1.62
C ASP A 139 -14.57 -16.70 2.41
N PRO A 140 -14.10 -17.84 2.93
CA PRO A 140 -12.80 -17.93 3.65
C PRO A 140 -11.61 -17.38 2.85
N LEU A 141 -11.63 -17.48 1.52
CA LEU A 141 -10.57 -16.95 0.65
C LEU A 141 -10.47 -15.42 0.71
N TYR A 142 -11.58 -14.71 0.97
CA TYR A 142 -11.57 -13.28 1.21
C TYR A 142 -10.71 -12.92 2.43
N TYR A 143 -10.93 -13.61 3.55
CA TYR A 143 -10.13 -13.39 4.77
C TYR A 143 -8.68 -13.81 4.60
N LEU A 144 -8.41 -14.90 3.87
CA LEU A 144 -7.04 -15.28 3.52
C LEU A 144 -6.35 -14.16 2.71
N GLY A 145 -7.05 -13.57 1.74
CA GLY A 145 -6.53 -12.44 0.97
C GLY A 145 -6.16 -11.25 1.85
N ILE A 146 -7.03 -10.88 2.80
CA ILE A 146 -6.75 -9.80 3.77
C ILE A 146 -5.53 -10.13 4.64
N ILE A 147 -5.40 -11.37 5.11
CA ILE A 147 -4.25 -11.80 5.94
C ILE A 147 -2.95 -11.69 5.14
N LEU A 148 -2.93 -12.19 3.90
CA LEU A 148 -1.75 -12.11 3.03
C LEU A 148 -1.35 -10.65 2.78
N PHE A 149 -2.34 -9.79 2.50
CA PHE A 149 -2.14 -8.36 2.32
C PHE A 149 -1.53 -7.70 3.55
N ALA A 150 -2.11 -7.96 4.73
CA ALA A 150 -1.64 -7.39 5.99
C ALA A 150 -0.23 -7.87 6.35
N VAL A 151 0.08 -9.16 6.18
CA VAL A 151 1.43 -9.70 6.39
C VAL A 151 2.44 -9.03 5.48
N GLY A 152 2.11 -8.84 4.20
CA GLY A 152 2.97 -8.12 3.26
C GLY A 152 3.23 -6.68 3.71
N ALA A 153 2.20 -5.94 4.13
CA ALA A 153 2.34 -4.57 4.64
C ALA A 153 3.23 -4.51 5.89
N LEU A 154 3.03 -5.40 6.87
CA LEU A 154 3.88 -5.49 8.06
C LEU A 154 5.35 -5.77 7.72
N LEU A 155 5.62 -6.61 6.72
CA LEU A 155 6.99 -6.84 6.25
C LEU A 155 7.62 -5.56 5.69
N VAL A 156 6.88 -4.73 4.95
CA VAL A 156 7.38 -3.44 4.46
C VAL A 156 7.69 -2.49 5.63
N CYS A 157 6.83 -2.44 6.65
CA CYS A 157 7.09 -1.69 7.89
C CYS A 157 8.41 -2.15 8.56
N GLY A 158 8.62 -3.46 8.66
CA GLY A 158 9.89 -4.02 9.17
C GLY A 158 11.10 -3.60 8.33
N ILE A 159 10.97 -3.58 7.00
CA ILE A 159 12.02 -3.13 6.09
C ILE A 159 12.31 -1.63 6.27
N PHE A 160 11.28 -0.80 6.50
CA PHE A 160 11.43 0.62 6.80
C PHE A 160 12.38 0.83 7.99
N PHE A 161 12.13 0.20 9.13
CA PHE A 161 13.01 0.30 10.29
C PHE A 161 14.41 -0.27 10.03
N ALA A 162 14.50 -1.39 9.30
CA ALA A 162 15.79 -1.95 8.90
C ALA A 162 16.60 -0.99 8.02
N ASN A 163 15.95 -0.23 7.13
CA ASN A 163 16.60 0.80 6.32
C ASN A 163 17.18 1.92 7.18
N LEU A 164 16.47 2.37 8.23
CA LEU A 164 16.98 3.37 9.17
C LEU A 164 18.22 2.88 9.92
N VAL A 165 18.23 1.61 10.35
CA VAL A 165 19.41 0.98 10.97
C VAL A 165 20.58 0.92 9.99
N VAL A 166 20.34 0.56 8.73
CA VAL A 166 21.36 0.54 7.69
C VAL A 166 21.92 1.95 7.47
N ALA A 167 21.05 2.96 7.34
CA ALA A 167 21.46 4.34 7.15
C ALA A 167 22.36 4.85 8.29
N ARG A 168 22.01 4.53 9.55
CA ARG A 168 22.82 4.85 10.72
C ARG A 168 24.18 4.17 10.71
N ARG A 169 24.22 2.87 10.41
CA ARG A 169 25.47 2.07 10.38
C ARG A 169 26.42 2.53 9.26
N GLU A 170 25.88 2.83 8.10
CA GLU A 170 26.65 3.24 6.92
C GLU A 170 26.91 4.75 6.92
N ARG A 171 26.39 5.52 7.88
CA ARG A 171 26.51 6.98 8.00
C ARG A 171 26.16 7.71 6.69
N THR A 172 25.14 7.23 6.00
CA THR A 172 24.70 7.79 4.72
C THR A 172 24.04 9.16 4.90
N TYR A 173 23.63 9.46 6.14
CA TYR A 173 23.00 10.69 6.53
C TYR A 173 23.58 11.24 7.86
N THR A 174 24.06 12.49 7.86
CA THR A 174 24.79 13.10 8.98
C THR A 174 23.98 14.16 9.74
N GLY A 175 22.81 14.55 9.24
CA GLY A 175 21.90 15.52 9.86
C GLY A 175 20.79 14.90 10.70
N SER A 176 19.86 15.72 11.19
CA SER A 176 18.57 15.24 11.71
C SER A 176 17.76 14.57 10.60
N LEU A 177 17.04 13.51 10.93
CA LEU A 177 16.17 12.84 9.92
C LEU A 177 15.16 13.86 9.37
N PRO A 178 14.83 13.80 8.06
CA PRO A 178 13.80 14.64 7.49
C PRO A 178 12.46 14.45 8.23
N LEU A 179 11.72 15.52 8.42
CA LEU A 179 10.43 15.50 9.15
C LEU A 179 9.47 14.43 8.61
N VAL A 180 9.49 14.20 7.31
CA VAL A 180 8.67 13.17 6.65
C VAL A 180 9.00 11.74 7.09
N VAL A 181 10.22 11.49 7.56
CA VAL A 181 10.61 10.17 8.11
C VAL A 181 10.01 9.98 9.49
N TYR A 182 9.95 11.02 10.31
CA TYR A 182 9.23 11.00 11.59
C TYR A 182 7.72 10.84 11.39
N GLY A 183 7.12 11.58 10.45
CA GLY A 183 5.71 11.40 10.12
C GLY A 183 5.36 9.98 9.64
N ALA A 184 6.31 9.30 8.99
CA ALA A 184 6.16 7.89 8.62
C ALA A 184 6.29 6.94 9.83
N GLU A 185 7.06 7.30 10.85
CA GLU A 185 7.10 6.54 12.12
C GLU A 185 5.78 6.69 12.89
N ASP A 186 5.20 7.88 12.94
CA ASP A 186 3.95 8.16 13.64
C ASP A 186 2.75 7.40 13.05
N THR A 187 2.77 7.08 11.75
CA THR A 187 1.73 6.25 11.11
C THR A 187 1.82 4.78 11.50
N ILE A 188 2.99 4.30 11.93
CA ILE A 188 3.23 2.90 12.30
C ILE A 188 3.09 2.70 13.82
N ILE A 189 3.46 3.71 14.60
CA ILE A 189 3.39 3.68 16.08
C ILE A 189 2.31 4.69 16.49
N PRO A 190 1.17 4.24 17.05
CA PRO A 190 0.16 5.17 17.53
C PRO A 190 0.79 6.10 18.58
N ALA A 191 0.55 7.40 18.43
CA ALA A 191 1.05 8.46 19.31
C ALA A 191 0.61 8.21 20.75
N GLY A 192 1.49 7.63 21.55
CA GLY A 192 1.19 7.27 22.95
C GLY A 192 2.40 6.96 23.81
N GLN A 193 3.61 6.95 23.26
CA GLN A 193 4.83 6.65 24.02
C GLN A 193 5.99 7.57 23.61
N SER A 194 5.81 8.87 23.80
CA SER A 194 6.93 9.79 23.92
C SER A 194 6.84 10.45 25.30
N GLU A 195 7.29 9.75 26.30
CA GLU A 195 7.83 10.33 27.55
C GLU A 195 9.33 10.20 27.53
#